data_1d828abd09ce3fb456075a7100247d5d
#
_entry.id   1d828abd09ce3fb456075a7100247d5d
#
_cell.length_a   1.000
_cell.length_b   1.000
_cell.length_c   1.000
_cell.angle_alpha   90.00
_cell.angle_beta   90.00
_cell.angle_gamma   90.00
#
_symmetry.space_group_name_H-M   'P 1'
#
loop_
_entity.id
_entity.type
_entity.pdbx_description
1 polymer ?
#
loop_
_entity_poly.entity_id
_entity_poly.type
_entity_poly.pdbx_seq_one_letter_code
_entity_poly.pdbx_strand_id
1 'polypeptide(L)'
;FMFFGCSSFNSDVTFTNTSNVLSMGAMFRTATVFNKPLNFDTSSVTDMSNMLRSTAFDQDISGFNISSLTTASAMFLYNTAFSTTNYDLLLVGWEGQTHNNSVNFHAGTAQYSSGAPATARAGLISDSWTITDGGQV
;
A
#
# COMPACT_ATOMS: atom_id res chain seq x y z
N PHE A 1 -3.55 -12.17 8.45
CA PHE A 1 -3.59 -13.37 7.58
C PHE A 1 -5.00 -13.79 7.13
N MET A 2 -6.04 -12.92 7.22
CA MET A 2 -7.45 -13.35 7.06
C MET A 2 -7.72 -14.02 5.69
N PHE A 3 -7.20 -13.48 4.59
CA PHE A 3 -7.35 -14.02 3.23
C PHE A 3 -6.04 -14.57 2.65
N PHE A 4 -5.09 -14.89 3.52
CA PHE A 4 -3.82 -15.45 3.10
C PHE A 4 -4.01 -16.74 2.30
N GLY A 5 -3.41 -16.83 1.12
CA GLY A 5 -3.48 -18.01 0.26
C GLY A 5 -4.82 -18.23 -0.44
N CYS A 6 -5.79 -17.34 -0.30
CA CYS A 6 -7.09 -17.45 -0.96
C CYS A 6 -6.99 -17.11 -2.46
N SER A 7 -6.35 -17.96 -3.24
CA SER A 7 -5.96 -17.71 -4.64
C SER A 7 -7.12 -17.41 -5.59
N SER A 8 -8.34 -17.82 -5.24
CA SER A 8 -9.56 -17.57 -6.04
C SER A 8 -10.43 -16.46 -5.46
N PHE A 9 -9.98 -15.79 -4.38
CA PHE A 9 -10.77 -14.77 -3.70
C PHE A 9 -10.68 -13.43 -4.45
N ASN A 10 -11.81 -12.94 -4.94
CA ASN A 10 -11.97 -11.61 -5.53
C ASN A 10 -13.37 -11.05 -5.29
N SER A 11 -13.84 -11.12 -4.05
CA SER A 11 -15.13 -10.53 -3.62
C SER A 11 -14.87 -9.26 -2.83
N ASP A 12 -15.89 -8.40 -2.77
CA ASP A 12 -15.84 -7.20 -1.95
C ASP A 12 -15.64 -7.54 -0.48
N VAL A 13 -14.81 -6.75 0.19
CA VAL A 13 -14.50 -6.91 1.61
C VAL A 13 -15.04 -5.71 2.37
N THR A 14 -16.02 -5.94 3.20
CA THR A 14 -16.62 -4.90 4.06
C THR A 14 -16.54 -5.31 5.51
N PHE A 15 -16.03 -4.41 6.34
CA PHE A 15 -16.05 -4.56 7.80
C PHE A 15 -16.83 -3.41 8.41
N THR A 16 -17.55 -3.68 9.47
CA THR A 16 -18.34 -2.65 10.17
C THR A 16 -17.46 -1.62 10.87
N ASN A 17 -16.29 -2.03 11.34
CA ASN A 17 -15.34 -1.15 12.01
C ASN A 17 -13.92 -1.74 11.98
N THR A 18 -12.95 -0.98 11.50
CA THR A 18 -11.53 -1.34 11.50
C THR A 18 -10.66 -0.35 12.29
N SER A 19 -11.26 0.63 12.99
CA SER A 19 -10.54 1.71 13.68
C SER A 19 -9.54 1.24 14.76
N ASN A 20 -9.73 0.04 15.31
CA ASN A 20 -8.83 -0.53 16.33
C ASN A 20 -7.88 -1.60 15.77
N VAL A 21 -7.83 -1.79 14.45
CA VAL A 21 -6.94 -2.77 13.83
C VAL A 21 -5.52 -2.22 13.83
N LEU A 22 -4.60 -2.94 14.46
CA LEU A 22 -3.19 -2.53 14.56
C LEU A 22 -2.33 -3.11 13.44
N SER A 23 -2.68 -4.28 12.89
CA SER A 23 -1.93 -4.91 11.81
C SER A 23 -2.86 -5.50 10.75
N MET A 24 -2.55 -5.16 9.52
CA MET A 24 -3.12 -5.76 8.30
C MET A 24 -2.07 -6.61 7.57
N GLY A 25 -0.99 -6.97 8.26
CA GLY A 25 0.12 -7.73 7.71
C GLY A 25 -0.33 -9.04 7.07
N ALA A 26 0.12 -9.27 5.83
CA ALA A 26 -0.18 -10.44 5.01
C ALA A 26 -1.67 -10.75 4.82
N MET A 27 -2.58 -9.77 4.98
CA MET A 27 -4.04 -9.98 4.96
C MET A 27 -4.50 -10.66 3.66
N PHE A 28 -4.01 -10.19 2.51
CA PHE A 28 -4.33 -10.73 1.17
C PHE A 28 -3.14 -11.42 0.49
N ARG A 29 -2.05 -11.67 1.24
CA ARG A 29 -0.86 -12.28 0.65
C ARG A 29 -1.20 -13.56 -0.12
N THR A 30 -0.75 -13.65 -1.36
CA THR A 30 -1.01 -14.76 -2.30
C THR A 30 -2.51 -14.99 -2.64
N ALA A 31 -3.38 -14.01 -2.39
CA ALA A 31 -4.69 -13.96 -3.01
C ALA A 31 -4.54 -13.45 -4.47
N THR A 32 -4.10 -14.33 -5.36
CA THR A 32 -3.49 -13.96 -6.64
C THR A 32 -4.40 -13.22 -7.62
N VAL A 33 -5.73 -13.36 -7.49
CA VAL A 33 -6.72 -12.67 -8.34
C VAL A 33 -7.38 -11.49 -7.64
N PHE A 34 -7.00 -11.21 -6.39
CA PHE A 34 -7.65 -10.17 -5.60
C PHE A 34 -7.37 -8.78 -6.17
N ASN A 35 -8.45 -8.09 -6.56
CA ASN A 35 -8.43 -6.71 -7.07
C ASN A 35 -9.76 -6.00 -6.78
N LYS A 36 -10.10 -5.80 -5.51
CA LYS A 36 -11.31 -5.08 -5.08
C LYS A 36 -10.95 -3.86 -4.24
N PRO A 37 -11.75 -2.77 -4.33
CA PRO A 37 -11.53 -1.59 -3.50
C PRO A 37 -11.51 -1.94 -2.01
N LEU A 38 -10.65 -1.26 -1.27
CA LEU A 38 -10.49 -1.42 0.17
C LEU A 38 -10.86 -0.09 0.86
N ASN A 39 -11.94 -0.09 1.62
CA ASN A 39 -12.45 1.08 2.33
C ASN A 39 -12.32 0.86 3.85
N PHE A 40 -11.07 0.67 4.31
CA PHE A 40 -10.77 0.44 5.71
C PHE A 40 -10.41 1.75 6.42
N ASP A 41 -10.86 1.88 7.68
CA ASP A 41 -10.23 2.83 8.58
C ASP A 41 -8.87 2.24 9.01
N THR A 42 -7.80 2.88 8.56
CA THR A 42 -6.41 2.45 8.81
C THR A 42 -5.69 3.34 9.81
N SER A 43 -6.42 4.21 10.52
CA SER A 43 -5.85 5.22 11.43
C SER A 43 -4.99 4.64 12.57
N SER A 44 -5.30 3.42 13.02
CA SER A 44 -4.53 2.73 14.06
C SER A 44 -3.53 1.71 13.51
N VAL A 45 -3.50 1.49 12.19
CA VAL A 45 -2.65 0.44 11.59
C VAL A 45 -1.19 0.86 11.61
N THR A 46 -0.38 0.05 12.27
CA THR A 46 1.08 0.23 12.35
C THR A 46 1.85 -0.65 11.37
N ASP A 47 1.24 -1.76 10.91
CA ASP A 47 1.91 -2.76 10.07
C ASP A 47 1.02 -3.18 8.90
N MET A 48 1.50 -2.92 7.67
CA MET A 48 0.94 -3.38 6.40
C MET A 48 1.90 -4.30 5.62
N SER A 49 2.88 -4.90 6.31
CA SER A 49 3.90 -5.74 5.68
C SER A 49 3.26 -6.92 4.93
N ASN A 50 3.69 -7.14 3.69
CA ASN A 50 3.18 -8.20 2.82
C ASN A 50 1.68 -8.17 2.53
N MET A 51 0.95 -7.09 2.83
CA MET A 51 -0.53 -7.05 2.79
C MET A 51 -1.07 -7.46 1.43
N LEU A 52 -0.50 -6.95 0.35
CA LEU A 52 -0.91 -7.14 -1.05
C LEU A 52 0.14 -7.89 -1.87
N ARG A 53 1.04 -8.61 -1.19
CA ARG A 53 2.10 -9.37 -1.84
C ARG A 53 1.52 -10.49 -2.72
N SER A 54 2.01 -10.61 -3.96
CA SER A 54 1.59 -11.62 -4.93
C SER A 54 0.06 -11.60 -5.19
N THR A 55 -0.52 -10.40 -5.31
CA THR A 55 -1.92 -10.19 -5.71
C THR A 55 -2.00 -9.53 -7.08
N ALA A 56 -3.19 -9.46 -7.67
CA ALA A 56 -3.50 -8.65 -8.85
C ALA A 56 -4.03 -7.24 -8.49
N PHE A 57 -3.80 -6.79 -7.26
CA PHE A 57 -4.39 -5.56 -6.73
C PHE A 57 -3.90 -4.32 -7.48
N ASP A 58 -4.84 -3.56 -8.05
CA ASP A 58 -4.63 -2.28 -8.70
C ASP A 58 -5.81 -1.34 -8.43
N GLN A 59 -5.96 -0.94 -7.16
CA GLN A 59 -6.98 0.01 -6.72
C GLN A 59 -6.34 1.18 -5.99
N ASP A 60 -7.05 2.31 -5.95
CA ASP A 60 -6.63 3.51 -5.23
C ASP A 60 -6.71 3.29 -3.71
N ILE A 61 -5.57 3.42 -3.03
CA ILE A 61 -5.44 3.41 -1.57
C ILE A 61 -4.76 4.69 -1.06
N SER A 62 -4.74 5.75 -1.86
CA SER A 62 -4.18 7.05 -1.46
C SER A 62 -4.86 7.63 -0.21
N GLY A 63 -6.13 7.25 0.01
CA GLY A 63 -6.92 7.66 1.17
C GLY A 63 -6.66 6.86 2.45
N PHE A 64 -5.81 5.85 2.45
CA PHE A 64 -5.43 5.17 3.69
C PHE A 64 -4.76 6.17 4.64
N ASN A 65 -5.25 6.20 5.88
CA ASN A 65 -4.61 6.98 6.93
C ASN A 65 -3.33 6.27 7.38
N ILE A 66 -2.17 6.88 7.15
CA ILE A 66 -0.86 6.30 7.47
C ILE A 66 -0.20 6.97 8.69
N SER A 67 -0.94 7.75 9.47
CA SER A 67 -0.38 8.48 10.61
C SER A 67 0.25 7.59 11.68
N SER A 68 -0.22 6.34 11.80
CA SER A 68 0.33 5.34 12.74
C SER A 68 1.28 4.34 12.07
N LEU A 69 1.39 4.34 10.73
CA LEU A 69 2.14 3.32 9.99
C LEU A 69 3.64 3.37 10.34
N THR A 70 4.20 2.24 10.68
CA THR A 70 5.63 2.08 10.96
C THR A 70 6.34 1.19 9.94
N THR A 71 5.61 0.29 9.28
CA THR A 71 6.17 -0.56 8.22
C THR A 71 5.12 -1.00 7.20
N ALA A 72 5.52 -0.99 5.94
CA ALA A 72 4.83 -1.55 4.79
C ALA A 72 5.79 -2.40 3.93
N SER A 73 6.72 -3.08 4.60
CA SER A 73 7.76 -3.87 3.94
C SER A 73 7.16 -4.99 3.09
N ALA A 74 7.68 -5.18 1.89
CA ALA A 74 7.19 -6.17 0.94
C ALA A 74 5.67 -6.06 0.63
N MET A 75 5.03 -4.89 0.87
CA MET A 75 3.58 -4.72 0.74
C MET A 75 3.08 -5.16 -0.63
N PHE A 76 3.72 -4.73 -1.72
CA PHE A 76 3.40 -5.11 -3.10
C PHE A 76 4.43 -6.04 -3.74
N LEU A 77 5.30 -6.68 -2.96
CA LEU A 77 6.31 -7.59 -3.50
C LEU A 77 5.63 -8.69 -4.36
N TYR A 78 6.14 -8.88 -5.60
CA TYR A 78 5.56 -9.78 -6.62
C TYR A 78 4.12 -9.41 -7.07
N ASN A 79 3.62 -8.22 -6.74
CA ASN A 79 2.49 -7.64 -7.45
C ASN A 79 3.03 -6.92 -8.69
N THR A 80 2.57 -7.34 -9.87
CA THR A 80 2.95 -6.75 -11.17
C THR A 80 1.81 -5.95 -11.81
N ALA A 81 0.67 -5.87 -11.13
CA ALA A 81 -0.54 -5.22 -11.64
C ALA A 81 -0.66 -3.75 -11.19
N PHE A 82 0.01 -3.37 -10.09
CA PHE A 82 -0.15 -2.03 -9.51
C PHE A 82 0.34 -0.96 -10.49
N SER A 83 -0.62 -0.20 -11.01
CA SER A 83 -0.41 0.73 -12.12
C SER A 83 0.29 2.01 -11.70
N THR A 84 0.95 2.67 -12.67
CA THR A 84 1.51 4.01 -12.50
C THR A 84 0.45 5.00 -11.99
N THR A 85 -0.77 4.96 -12.54
CA THR A 85 -1.87 5.84 -12.12
C THR A 85 -2.17 5.70 -10.62
N ASN A 86 -2.36 4.49 -10.12
CA ASN A 86 -2.67 4.26 -8.70
C ASN A 86 -1.46 4.48 -7.81
N TYR A 87 -0.25 4.20 -8.29
CA TYR A 87 0.97 4.49 -7.54
C TYR A 87 1.23 6.01 -7.41
N ASP A 88 0.99 6.77 -8.47
CA ASP A 88 1.05 8.25 -8.43
C ASP A 88 0.09 8.83 -7.39
N LEU A 89 -1.15 8.35 -7.37
CA LEU A 89 -2.15 8.77 -6.37
C LEU A 89 -1.68 8.43 -4.95
N LEU A 90 -1.16 7.21 -4.74
CA LEU A 90 -0.64 6.78 -3.45
C LEU A 90 0.48 7.69 -2.96
N LEU A 91 1.48 7.97 -3.79
CA LEU A 91 2.63 8.79 -3.41
C LEU A 91 2.19 10.20 -2.98
N VAL A 92 1.35 10.86 -3.80
CA VAL A 92 0.85 12.20 -3.48
C VAL A 92 -0.04 12.19 -2.24
N GLY A 93 -0.94 11.21 -2.11
CA GLY A 93 -1.85 11.12 -0.98
C GLY A 93 -1.15 10.79 0.34
N TRP A 94 -0.15 9.93 0.32
CA TRP A 94 0.57 9.54 1.53
C TRP A 94 1.57 10.60 2.00
N GLU A 95 2.29 11.23 1.07
CA GLU A 95 3.18 12.34 1.42
C GLU A 95 2.41 13.55 1.96
N GLY A 96 1.23 13.84 1.42
CA GLY A 96 0.41 14.98 1.80
C GLY A 96 -0.25 14.89 3.18
N GLN A 97 -0.15 13.78 3.90
CA GLN A 97 -0.72 13.60 5.24
C GLN A 97 0.37 13.45 6.31
N THR A 98 -0.03 13.57 7.57
CA THR A 98 0.86 13.26 8.69
C THR A 98 1.30 11.80 8.62
N HIS A 99 2.60 11.55 8.73
CA HIS A 99 3.19 10.21 8.69
C HIS A 99 4.45 10.11 9.56
N ASN A 100 4.82 8.89 9.92
CA ASN A 100 6.05 8.63 10.65
C ASN A 100 7.26 8.68 9.70
N ASN A 101 8.42 8.97 10.27
CA ASN A 101 9.70 8.83 9.58
C ASN A 101 10.17 7.37 9.56
N SER A 102 11.11 7.07 8.68
CA SER A 102 11.83 5.78 8.63
C SER A 102 10.93 4.57 8.34
N VAL A 103 9.84 4.77 7.58
CA VAL A 103 8.98 3.67 7.13
C VAL A 103 9.64 2.93 5.97
N ASN A 104 9.63 1.61 6.00
CA ASN A 104 10.02 0.76 4.86
C ASN A 104 8.77 0.45 4.03
N PHE A 105 8.77 0.87 2.76
CA PHE A 105 7.67 0.65 1.82
C PHE A 105 8.16 -0.01 0.53
N HIS A 106 7.45 -1.04 0.08
CA HIS A 106 7.76 -1.74 -1.17
C HIS A 106 6.55 -1.75 -2.09
N ALA A 107 6.64 -1.03 -3.20
CA ALA A 107 5.60 -0.85 -4.21
C ALA A 107 5.65 -1.89 -5.36
N GLY A 108 6.37 -2.98 -5.19
CA GLY A 108 6.52 -3.98 -6.25
C GLY A 108 7.38 -3.44 -7.40
N THR A 109 6.87 -3.58 -8.61
CA THR A 109 7.47 -3.07 -9.85
C THR A 109 6.77 -1.81 -10.36
N ALA A 110 5.87 -1.21 -9.56
CA ALA A 110 5.13 -0.01 -9.95
C ALA A 110 6.10 1.14 -10.26
N GLN A 111 5.84 1.83 -11.34
CA GLN A 111 6.59 3.02 -11.76
C GLN A 111 5.77 4.27 -11.43
N TYR A 112 6.46 5.41 -11.28
CA TYR A 112 5.82 6.69 -10.99
C TYR A 112 6.15 7.75 -12.05
N SER A 113 5.25 8.70 -12.24
CA SER A 113 5.39 9.79 -13.20
C SER A 113 6.31 10.91 -12.66
N SER A 114 6.81 11.73 -13.58
CA SER A 114 7.47 13.00 -13.26
C SER A 114 6.48 14.00 -12.63
N GLY A 115 6.98 15.09 -12.09
CA GLY A 115 6.15 16.14 -11.47
C GLY A 115 5.73 15.81 -10.05
N ALA A 116 4.44 15.98 -9.72
CA ALA A 116 3.94 15.83 -8.34
C ALA A 116 4.24 14.46 -7.71
N PRO A 117 4.08 13.31 -8.39
CA PRO A 117 4.42 12.01 -7.81
C PRO A 117 5.92 11.88 -7.49
N ALA A 118 6.81 12.34 -8.38
CA ALA A 118 8.24 12.32 -8.14
C ALA A 118 8.63 13.23 -6.96
N THR A 119 8.00 14.40 -6.84
CA THR A 119 8.20 15.32 -5.72
C THR A 119 7.73 14.69 -4.40
N ALA A 120 6.55 14.08 -4.39
CA ALA A 120 6.00 13.40 -3.21
C ALA A 120 6.91 12.23 -2.77
N ARG A 121 7.37 11.42 -3.72
CA ARG A 121 8.33 10.35 -3.42
C ARG A 121 9.62 10.87 -2.79
N ALA A 122 10.17 11.96 -3.34
CA ALA A 122 11.37 12.59 -2.77
C ALA A 122 11.10 13.15 -1.37
N GLY A 123 9.91 13.68 -1.10
CA GLY A 123 9.47 14.11 0.23
C GLY A 123 9.51 12.97 1.25
N LEU A 124 8.89 11.83 0.93
CA LEU A 124 8.92 10.64 1.79
C LEU A 124 10.36 10.15 2.04
N ILE A 125 11.22 10.14 1.01
CA ILE A 125 12.63 9.77 1.18
C ILE A 125 13.36 10.78 2.08
N SER A 126 13.06 12.08 2.00
CA SER A 126 13.63 13.08 2.90
C SER A 126 13.24 12.85 4.36
N ASP A 127 12.08 12.23 4.60
CA ASP A 127 11.61 11.77 5.91
C ASP A 127 12.13 10.38 6.27
N SER A 128 13.23 9.97 5.63
CA SER A 128 13.95 8.72 5.90
C SER A 128 13.18 7.45 5.51
N TRP A 129 12.16 7.55 4.65
CA TRP A 129 11.51 6.35 4.11
C TRP A 129 12.48 5.58 3.20
N THR A 130 12.44 4.25 3.31
CA THR A 130 13.08 3.37 2.34
C THR A 130 12.02 2.88 1.37
N ILE A 131 12.08 3.35 0.11
CA ILE A 131 11.10 3.01 -0.93
C ILE A 131 11.74 2.12 -1.98
N THR A 132 11.14 0.96 -2.23
CA THR A 132 11.50 0.07 -3.34
C THR A 132 10.36 0.04 -4.35
N ASP A 133 10.64 0.38 -5.59
CA ASP A 133 9.68 0.45 -6.70
C ASP A 133 10.34 0.20 -8.07
N GLY A 134 9.59 0.40 -9.15
CA GLY A 134 10.06 0.25 -10.53
C GLY A 134 10.78 1.47 -11.11
N GLY A 135 10.91 2.55 -10.33
CA GLY A 135 11.55 3.79 -10.81
C GLY A 135 10.59 4.72 -11.54
N GLN A 136 11.13 5.83 -12.04
CA GLN A 136 10.37 6.83 -12.79
C GLN A 136 10.22 6.42 -14.26
N VAL A 137 9.02 6.61 -14.82
CA VAL A 137 8.77 6.46 -16.27
C VAL A 137 9.30 7.62 -17.07
#